data_b2518a6613797105b3e21a0b5decf714
#
_entry.id   b2518a6613797105b3e21a0b5decf714
#
_cell.length_a   1.000
_cell.length_b   1.000
_cell.length_c   1.000
_cell.angle_alpha   90.00
_cell.angle_beta   90.00
_cell.angle_gamma   90.00
#
_symmetry.space_group_name_H-M   'P 1'
#
loop_
_entity.id
_entity.type
_entity.pdbx_description
1 polymer ?
#
loop_
_entity_poly.entity_id
_entity_poly.type
_entity_poly.pdbx_seq_one_letter_code
_entity_poly.pdbx_strand_id
1 'polypeptide(L)'
;MKKEQIMDFTRRISQSNRGGLVIVIYDIFFAYMEDTKEAHDNGEWENYKTALRNASKTISELISSLDFSYELAGELYRIYVFCRETLAKAMYKRDLKEVELAENLMKKLYTAFAEVMKEDTSAPLMRNTQQIYAGYTYGKNDLVETYQDLSLIHI
;
A
#
# COMPACT_ATOMS: atom_id res chain seq x y z
N MET A 1 -14.06 -8.94 1.08
CA MET A 1 -14.05 -7.90 0.01
C MET A 1 -15.11 -8.25 -1.02
N LYS A 2 -15.91 -7.27 -1.40
CA LYS A 2 -16.99 -7.47 -2.36
C LYS A 2 -16.45 -7.67 -3.78
N LYS A 3 -17.17 -8.42 -4.59
CA LYS A 3 -16.78 -8.71 -5.98
C LYS A 3 -16.53 -7.44 -6.81
N GLU A 4 -17.35 -6.41 -6.63
CA GLU A 4 -17.23 -5.13 -7.30
C GLU A 4 -15.91 -4.42 -6.94
N GLN A 5 -15.50 -4.50 -5.67
CA GLN A 5 -14.23 -3.93 -5.21
C GLN A 5 -13.04 -4.66 -5.86
N ILE A 6 -13.12 -5.98 -5.93
CA ILE A 6 -12.06 -6.79 -6.56
C ILE A 6 -11.92 -6.43 -8.04
N MET A 7 -13.05 -6.26 -8.75
CA MET A 7 -13.05 -5.86 -10.15
C MET A 7 -12.45 -4.46 -10.34
N ASP A 8 -12.81 -3.52 -9.48
CA ASP A 8 -12.28 -2.17 -9.52
C ASP A 8 -10.77 -2.15 -9.29
N PHE A 9 -10.30 -2.86 -8.27
CA PHE A 9 -8.86 -2.95 -7.99
C PHE A 9 -8.11 -3.61 -9.14
N THR A 10 -8.64 -4.68 -9.71
CA THR A 10 -8.03 -5.36 -10.86
C THR A 10 -7.87 -4.39 -12.03
N ARG A 11 -8.90 -3.62 -12.32
CA ARG A 11 -8.87 -2.59 -13.38
C ARG A 11 -7.82 -1.52 -13.08
N ARG A 12 -7.80 -1.02 -11.86
CA ARG A 12 -6.86 0.03 -11.44
C ARG A 12 -5.41 -0.45 -11.51
N ILE A 13 -5.15 -1.68 -11.10
CA ILE A 13 -3.81 -2.29 -11.20
C ILE A 13 -3.35 -2.32 -12.65
N SER A 14 -4.22 -2.74 -13.58
CA SER A 14 -3.86 -2.85 -14.99
C SER A 14 -3.57 -1.49 -15.65
N GLN A 15 -4.09 -0.40 -15.08
CA GLN A 15 -3.94 0.95 -15.61
C GLN A 15 -2.90 1.79 -14.86
N SER A 16 -2.29 1.24 -13.80
CA SER A 16 -1.41 2.00 -12.93
C SER A 16 0.03 2.04 -13.44
N ASN A 17 0.68 3.18 -13.24
CA ASN A 17 2.13 3.27 -13.26
C ASN A 17 2.67 2.74 -11.91
N ARG A 18 3.98 2.79 -11.69
CA ARG A 18 4.60 2.25 -10.48
C ARG A 18 4.06 2.89 -9.21
N GLY A 19 4.00 4.21 -9.16
CA GLY A 19 3.48 4.93 -7.99
C GLY A 19 1.99 4.71 -7.80
N GLY A 20 1.22 4.71 -8.88
CA GLY A 20 -0.19 4.40 -8.85
C GLY A 20 -0.47 3.00 -8.34
N LEU A 21 0.39 2.03 -8.67
CA LEU A 21 0.28 0.67 -8.16
C LEU A 21 0.45 0.63 -6.64
N VAL A 22 1.41 1.37 -6.10
CA VAL A 22 1.59 1.47 -4.64
C VAL A 22 0.32 2.00 -3.98
N ILE A 23 -0.27 3.05 -4.54
CA ILE A 23 -1.52 3.62 -4.03
C ILE A 23 -2.65 2.58 -4.04
N VAL A 24 -2.79 1.81 -5.12
CA VAL A 24 -3.80 0.75 -5.19
C VAL A 24 -3.57 -0.31 -4.11
N ILE A 25 -2.33 -0.68 -3.85
CA ILE A 25 -2.01 -1.66 -2.80
C ILE A 25 -2.43 -1.13 -1.43
N TYR A 26 -2.21 0.16 -1.14
CA TYR A 26 -2.72 0.79 0.07
C TYR A 26 -4.25 0.76 0.14
N ASP A 27 -4.93 1.06 -0.96
CA ASP A 27 -6.40 1.02 -1.00
C ASP A 27 -6.94 -0.39 -0.73
N ILE A 28 -6.27 -1.41 -1.24
CA ILE A 28 -6.59 -2.82 -0.96
C ILE A 28 -6.43 -3.10 0.55
N PHE A 29 -5.34 -2.62 1.14
CA PHE A 29 -5.13 -2.72 2.59
C PHE A 29 -6.30 -2.12 3.36
N PHE A 30 -6.73 -0.91 3.02
CA PHE A 30 -7.83 -0.25 3.71
C PHE A 30 -9.17 -0.96 3.51
N ALA A 31 -9.39 -1.58 2.36
CA ALA A 31 -10.58 -2.41 2.14
C ALA A 31 -10.59 -3.61 3.10
N TYR A 32 -9.46 -4.25 3.31
CA TYR A 32 -9.37 -5.33 4.30
C TYR A 32 -9.52 -4.83 5.74
N MET A 33 -9.11 -3.60 6.03
CA MET A 33 -9.36 -3.00 7.35
C MET A 33 -10.87 -2.82 7.60
N GLU A 34 -11.62 -2.39 6.60
CA GLU A 34 -13.07 -2.27 6.70
C GLU A 34 -13.72 -3.65 6.92
N ASP A 35 -13.29 -4.66 6.17
CA ASP A 35 -13.76 -6.04 6.35
C ASP A 35 -13.46 -6.54 7.77
N THR A 36 -12.29 -6.19 8.31
CA THR A 36 -11.86 -6.56 9.67
C THR A 36 -12.80 -5.97 10.72
N LYS A 37 -13.10 -4.68 10.60
CA LYS A 37 -13.98 -3.98 11.55
C LYS A 37 -15.41 -4.51 11.49
N GLU A 38 -15.91 -4.75 10.29
CA GLU A 38 -17.26 -5.31 10.09
C GLU A 38 -17.37 -6.70 10.72
N ALA A 39 -16.40 -7.57 10.47
CA ALA A 39 -16.36 -8.90 11.04
C ALA A 39 -16.26 -8.86 12.58
N HIS A 40 -15.48 -7.94 13.13
CA HIS A 40 -15.37 -7.75 14.57
C HIS A 40 -16.70 -7.34 15.18
N ASP A 41 -17.37 -6.35 14.57
CA ASP A 41 -18.66 -5.85 15.05
C ASP A 41 -19.75 -6.92 15.02
N ASN A 42 -19.68 -7.84 14.06
CA ASN A 42 -20.64 -8.93 13.91
C ASN A 42 -20.24 -10.20 14.69
N GLY A 43 -19.11 -10.21 15.36
CA GLY A 43 -18.60 -11.38 16.08
C GLY A 43 -18.20 -12.54 15.17
N GLU A 44 -17.91 -12.26 13.91
CA GLU A 44 -17.51 -13.23 12.91
C GLU A 44 -16.00 -13.44 12.93
N TRP A 45 -15.51 -14.18 13.91
CA TRP A 45 -14.08 -14.28 14.23
C TRP A 45 -13.23 -14.94 13.15
N GLU A 46 -13.78 -15.88 12.40
CA GLU A 46 -13.04 -16.48 11.27
C GLU A 46 -12.87 -15.48 10.13
N ASN A 47 -13.90 -14.70 9.83
CA ASN A 47 -13.80 -13.62 8.85
C ASN A 47 -12.87 -12.51 9.31
N TYR A 48 -12.90 -12.19 10.60
CA TYR A 48 -11.98 -11.23 11.24
C TYR A 48 -10.53 -11.64 11.04
N LYS A 49 -10.20 -12.89 11.34
CA LYS A 49 -8.85 -13.43 11.17
C LYS A 49 -8.43 -13.43 9.70
N THR A 50 -9.33 -13.84 8.81
CA THR A 50 -9.04 -13.88 7.37
C THR A 50 -8.75 -12.49 6.82
N ALA A 51 -9.56 -11.49 7.20
CA ALA A 51 -9.36 -10.11 6.78
C ALA A 51 -8.00 -9.58 7.26
N LEU A 52 -7.64 -9.85 8.52
CA LEU A 52 -6.34 -9.44 9.08
C LEU A 52 -5.17 -10.12 8.38
N ARG A 53 -5.29 -11.40 8.05
CA ARG A 53 -4.25 -12.11 7.28
C ARG A 53 -4.08 -11.50 5.90
N ASN A 54 -5.17 -11.18 5.24
CA ASN A 54 -5.14 -10.55 3.92
C ASN A 54 -4.51 -9.16 3.98
N ALA A 55 -4.85 -8.38 4.99
CA ALA A 55 -4.22 -7.08 5.22
C ALA A 55 -2.71 -7.23 5.46
N SER A 56 -2.30 -8.20 6.26
CA SER A 56 -0.88 -8.49 6.52
C SER A 56 -0.14 -8.90 5.25
N LYS A 57 -0.77 -9.68 4.38
CA LYS A 57 -0.20 -10.04 3.08
C LYS A 57 0.03 -8.81 2.20
N THR A 58 -0.90 -7.86 2.22
CA THR A 58 -0.78 -6.60 1.50
C THR A 58 0.43 -5.82 1.98
N ILE A 59 0.62 -5.73 3.30
CA ILE A 59 1.83 -5.10 3.87
C ILE A 59 3.09 -5.85 3.44
N SER A 60 3.05 -7.18 3.43
CA SER A 60 4.20 -7.99 2.99
C SER A 60 4.56 -7.74 1.54
N GLU A 61 3.59 -7.47 0.68
CA GLU A 61 3.84 -7.08 -0.70
C GLU A 61 4.54 -5.73 -0.78
N LEU A 62 4.11 -4.76 0.04
CA LEU A 62 4.80 -3.48 0.12
C LEU A 62 6.25 -3.65 0.58
N ILE A 63 6.49 -4.50 1.57
CA ILE A 63 7.84 -4.81 2.07
C ILE A 63 8.70 -5.42 0.95
N SER A 64 8.18 -6.40 0.23
CA SER A 64 8.93 -7.08 -0.82
C SER A 64 9.24 -6.18 -2.02
N SER A 65 8.51 -5.10 -2.18
CA SER A 65 8.75 -4.13 -3.24
C SER A 65 9.75 -3.03 -2.88
N LEU A 66 10.21 -2.97 -1.63
CA LEU A 66 11.16 -1.94 -1.19
C LEU A 66 12.52 -2.08 -1.85
N ASP A 67 13.08 -0.97 -2.28
CA ASP A 67 14.45 -0.89 -2.77
C ASP A 67 15.35 -0.30 -1.69
N PHE A 68 16.11 -1.15 -1.04
CA PHE A 68 16.97 -0.78 0.08
C PHE A 68 18.23 0.03 -0.32
N SER A 69 18.42 0.30 -1.60
CA SER A 69 19.44 1.27 -2.02
C SER A 69 19.07 2.70 -1.60
N TYR A 70 17.80 2.95 -1.28
CA TYR A 70 17.32 4.22 -0.73
C TYR A 70 17.27 4.15 0.79
N GLU A 71 17.78 5.18 1.45
CA GLU A 71 17.81 5.25 2.92
C GLU A 71 16.41 5.19 3.54
N LEU A 72 15.45 5.87 2.93
CA LEU A 72 14.08 5.91 3.40
C LEU A 72 13.41 4.52 3.40
N ALA A 73 13.87 3.60 2.56
CA ALA A 73 13.33 2.25 2.51
C ALA A 73 13.49 1.51 3.85
N GLY A 74 14.61 1.74 4.55
CA GLY A 74 14.83 1.14 5.87
C GLY A 74 13.83 1.63 6.91
N GLU A 75 13.45 2.90 6.85
CA GLU A 75 12.45 3.47 7.74
C GLU A 75 11.05 2.94 7.42
N LEU A 76 10.70 2.87 6.15
CA LEU A 76 9.44 2.28 5.72
C LEU A 76 9.33 0.82 6.13
N TYR A 77 10.40 0.06 5.97
CA TYR A 77 10.46 -1.33 6.40
C TYR A 77 10.09 -1.48 7.87
N ARG A 78 10.65 -0.64 8.74
CA ARG A 78 10.37 -0.68 10.19
C ARG A 78 8.90 -0.39 10.48
N ILE A 79 8.33 0.59 9.80
CA ILE A 79 6.91 0.94 9.98
C ILE A 79 6.02 -0.21 9.49
N TYR A 80 6.32 -0.78 8.33
CA TYR A 80 5.55 -1.89 7.79
C TYR A 80 5.61 -3.13 8.69
N VAL A 81 6.78 -3.47 9.20
CA VAL A 81 6.95 -4.59 10.12
C VAL A 81 6.17 -4.33 11.42
N PHE A 82 6.26 -3.12 11.96
CA PHE A 82 5.51 -2.73 13.14
C PHE A 82 3.99 -2.87 12.92
N CYS A 83 3.48 -2.40 11.79
CA CYS A 83 2.07 -2.53 11.46
C CYS A 83 1.65 -4.00 11.36
N ARG A 84 2.46 -4.82 10.72
CA ARG A 84 2.19 -6.25 10.57
C ARG A 84 2.17 -6.97 11.93
N GLU A 85 3.08 -6.65 12.82
CA GLU A 85 3.09 -7.17 14.18
C GLU A 85 1.89 -6.70 14.99
N THR A 86 1.49 -5.44 14.80
CA THR A 86 0.29 -4.88 15.45
C THR A 86 -0.97 -5.59 15.00
N LEU A 87 -1.09 -5.92 13.71
CA LEU A 87 -2.21 -6.71 13.20
C LEU A 87 -2.21 -8.14 13.76
N ALA A 88 -1.04 -8.74 13.96
CA ALA A 88 -0.94 -10.05 14.60
C ALA A 88 -1.45 -10.00 16.04
N LYS A 89 -1.13 -8.96 16.80
CA LYS A 89 -1.66 -8.73 18.14
C LYS A 89 -3.18 -8.55 18.12
N ALA A 90 -3.69 -7.77 17.15
CA ALA A 90 -5.11 -7.55 16.98
C ALA A 90 -5.87 -8.86 16.75
N MET A 91 -5.28 -9.77 15.99
CA MET A 91 -5.86 -11.09 15.72
C MET A 91 -5.99 -11.92 17.00
N TYR A 92 -4.98 -11.86 17.85
CA TYR A 92 -4.90 -12.61 19.08
C TYR A 92 -5.83 -12.07 20.15
N LYS A 93 -5.82 -10.74 20.32
CA LYS A 93 -6.55 -10.04 21.38
C LYS A 93 -7.98 -9.67 21.00
N ARG A 94 -8.33 -9.74 19.73
CA ARG A 94 -9.58 -9.24 19.17
C ARG A 94 -9.83 -7.76 19.54
N ASP A 95 -8.77 -6.97 19.54
CA ASP A 95 -8.77 -5.58 20.00
C ASP A 95 -8.70 -4.62 18.81
N LEU A 96 -9.77 -3.88 18.58
CA LEU A 96 -9.84 -2.88 17.51
C LEU A 96 -8.88 -1.72 17.70
N LYS A 97 -8.40 -1.47 18.91
CA LYS A 97 -7.39 -0.41 19.16
C LYS A 97 -6.10 -0.72 18.40
N GLU A 98 -5.70 -1.98 18.37
CA GLU A 98 -4.53 -2.42 17.62
C GLU A 98 -4.76 -2.28 16.11
N VAL A 99 -5.96 -2.64 15.65
CA VAL A 99 -6.36 -2.46 14.25
C VAL A 99 -6.29 -0.98 13.85
N GLU A 100 -6.84 -0.11 14.66
CA GLU A 100 -6.84 1.34 14.42
C GLU A 100 -5.43 1.93 14.42
N LEU A 101 -4.57 1.46 15.30
CA LEU A 101 -3.18 1.90 15.36
C LEU A 101 -2.46 1.62 14.03
N ALA A 102 -2.54 0.39 13.55
CA ALA A 102 -1.94 0.02 12.27
C ALA A 102 -2.55 0.80 11.10
N GLU A 103 -3.88 0.93 11.09
CA GLU A 103 -4.59 1.68 10.05
C GLU A 103 -4.16 3.14 10.01
N ASN A 104 -4.06 3.78 11.16
CA ASN A 104 -3.66 5.19 11.25
C ASN A 104 -2.24 5.44 10.75
N LEU A 105 -1.31 4.54 11.07
CA LEU A 105 0.05 4.62 10.56
C LEU A 105 0.07 4.48 9.04
N MET A 106 -0.67 3.51 8.50
CA MET A 106 -0.75 3.32 7.07
C MET A 106 -1.44 4.49 6.36
N LYS A 107 -2.43 5.13 6.99
CA LYS A 107 -3.08 6.34 6.46
C LYS A 107 -2.10 7.51 6.33
N LYS A 108 -1.23 7.69 7.29
CA LYS A 108 -0.20 8.74 7.23
C LYS A 108 0.74 8.52 6.06
N LEU A 109 1.19 7.29 5.85
CA LEU A 109 2.02 6.94 4.70
C LEU A 109 1.26 7.11 3.38
N TYR A 110 0.02 6.66 3.34
CA TYR A 110 -0.85 6.82 2.18
C TYR A 110 -0.99 8.29 1.77
N THR A 111 -1.25 9.17 2.73
CA THR A 111 -1.40 10.60 2.48
C THR A 111 -0.13 11.18 1.84
N ALA A 112 1.04 10.79 2.35
CA ALA A 112 2.31 11.25 1.80
C ALA A 112 2.52 10.75 0.36
N PHE A 113 2.26 9.48 0.09
CA PHE A 113 2.36 8.91 -1.26
C PHE A 113 1.35 9.54 -2.22
N ALA A 114 0.10 9.70 -1.79
CA ALA A 114 -0.95 10.27 -2.64
C ALA A 114 -0.64 11.72 -3.03
N GLU A 115 -0.08 12.51 -2.12
CA GLU A 115 0.34 13.88 -2.39
C GLU A 115 1.38 13.93 -3.50
N VAL A 116 2.40 13.07 -3.40
CA VAL A 116 3.45 12.95 -4.41
C VAL A 116 2.89 12.47 -5.75
N MET A 117 1.98 11.51 -5.72
CA MET A 117 1.44 10.89 -6.94
C MET A 117 0.48 11.77 -7.72
N LYS A 118 -0.05 12.83 -7.16
CA LYS A 118 -0.87 13.81 -7.89
C LYS A 118 -0.16 14.42 -9.09
N GLU A 119 1.15 14.49 -9.04
CA GLU A 119 1.97 15.10 -10.08
C GLU A 119 2.61 14.06 -11.02
N ASP A 120 2.43 12.77 -10.76
CA ASP A 120 3.02 11.71 -11.57
C ASP A 120 2.25 11.52 -12.87
N THR A 121 2.90 11.86 -13.98
CA THR A 121 2.35 11.70 -15.33
C THR A 121 2.93 10.50 -16.06
N SER A 122 3.65 9.63 -15.36
CA SER A 122 4.28 8.45 -15.95
C SER A 122 3.25 7.50 -16.55
N ALA A 123 3.64 6.84 -17.65
CA ALA A 123 2.78 5.88 -18.33
C ALA A 123 2.50 4.65 -17.44
N PRO A 124 1.34 3.97 -17.61
CA PRO A 124 1.04 2.73 -16.92
C PRO A 124 2.10 1.65 -17.17
N LEU A 125 2.44 0.90 -16.12
CA LEU A 125 3.48 -0.15 -16.18
C LEU A 125 3.18 -1.22 -17.23
N MET A 126 1.91 -1.56 -17.41
CA MET A 126 1.49 -2.64 -18.32
C MET A 126 1.37 -2.22 -19.77
N ARG A 127 1.60 -0.94 -20.09
CA ARG A 127 1.50 -0.45 -21.46
C ARG A 127 2.83 -0.31 -22.18
N ASN A 128 3.81 0.30 -21.51
CA ASN A 128 5.08 0.60 -22.17
C ASN A 128 6.20 0.82 -21.14
N THR A 129 6.99 -0.21 -20.92
CA THR A 129 8.14 -0.17 -20.02
C THR A 129 9.19 0.86 -20.45
N GLN A 130 9.35 1.09 -21.74
CA GLN A 130 10.33 2.06 -22.27
C GLN A 130 9.95 3.50 -21.94
N GLN A 131 8.67 3.84 -21.99
CA GLN A 131 8.20 5.17 -21.63
C GLN A 131 8.40 5.46 -20.14
N ILE A 132 8.16 4.48 -19.29
CA ILE A 132 8.41 4.59 -17.86
C ILE A 132 9.90 4.84 -17.61
N TYR A 133 10.76 4.08 -18.27
CA TYR A 133 12.19 4.23 -18.17
C TYR A 133 12.65 5.62 -18.64
N ALA A 134 12.15 6.09 -19.77
CA ALA A 134 12.44 7.43 -20.29
C ALA A 134 11.99 8.53 -19.32
N GLY A 135 10.84 8.37 -18.66
CA GLY A 135 10.35 9.28 -17.64
C GLY A 135 11.31 9.44 -16.47
N TYR A 136 11.93 8.37 -16.04
CA TYR A 136 12.93 8.42 -14.97
C TYR A 136 14.24 9.09 -15.42
N THR A 137 14.57 9.00 -16.70
CA THR A 137 15.81 9.57 -17.23
C THR A 137 15.72 11.07 -17.45
N TYR A 138 14.57 11.57 -17.86
CA TYR A 138 14.41 12.97 -18.29
C TYR A 138 13.73 13.90 -17.28
N GLY A 139 13.14 13.38 -16.23
CA GLY A 139 12.54 14.20 -15.19
C GLY A 139 13.59 14.75 -14.24
N LYS A 140 13.99 16.01 -14.41
CA LYS A 140 15.08 16.61 -13.64
C LYS A 140 14.73 17.92 -12.96
N ASN A 141 13.61 18.01 -12.27
CA ASN A 141 13.46 19.05 -11.27
C ASN A 141 13.31 18.41 -9.90
N ASP A 142 13.58 19.14 -8.85
CA ASP A 142 13.62 18.63 -7.47
C ASP A 142 12.33 17.92 -7.08
N LEU A 143 11.20 18.42 -7.57
CA LEU A 143 9.91 17.86 -7.30
C LEU A 143 9.73 16.50 -7.98
N VAL A 144 10.17 16.38 -9.22
CA VAL A 144 10.13 15.13 -10.00
C VAL A 144 11.10 14.10 -9.43
N GLU A 145 12.24 14.53 -8.92
CA GLU A 145 13.20 13.64 -8.27
C GLU A 145 12.63 13.04 -6.99
N THR A 146 11.98 13.84 -6.15
CA THR A 146 11.29 13.36 -4.94
C THR A 146 10.21 12.34 -5.30
N TYR A 147 9.48 12.58 -6.36
CA TYR A 147 8.49 11.74 -6.95
C TYR A 147 9.02 10.38 -7.32
N GLN A 148 10.10 10.42 -8.13
CA GLN A 148 10.77 9.22 -8.60
C GLN A 148 11.33 8.40 -7.44
N ASP A 149 11.90 9.05 -6.43
CA ASP A 149 12.44 8.40 -5.25
C ASP A 149 11.37 7.62 -4.50
N LEU A 150 10.20 8.22 -4.27
CA LEU A 150 9.09 7.53 -3.59
C LEU A 150 8.55 6.37 -4.41
N SER A 151 8.46 6.52 -5.74
CA SER A 151 8.03 5.45 -6.63
C SER A 151 9.05 4.31 -6.71
N LEU A 152 10.34 4.64 -6.75
CA LEU A 152 11.43 3.67 -6.87
C LEU A 152 11.67 2.88 -5.60
N ILE A 153 11.34 3.43 -4.43
CA ILE A 153 11.46 2.73 -3.14
C ILE A 153 10.65 1.44 -3.13
N HIS A 154 9.57 1.38 -3.92
CA HIS A 154 8.70 0.21 -4.02
C HIS A 154 8.79 -0.46 -5.40
N ILE A 155 9.96 -0.78 -5.86
CA ILE A 155 10.13 -1.44 -7.16
C ILE A 155 9.79 -2.94 -7.12
#